data_c5e3681d6be78a22019fd955d57122bc
#
_entry.id   c5e3681d6be78a22019fd955d57122bc
#
_cell.length_a   1.000
_cell.length_b   1.000
_cell.length_c   1.000
_cell.angle_alpha   90.00
_cell.angle_beta   90.00
_cell.angle_gamma   90.00
#
_symmetry.space_group_name_H-M   'P 1'
#
loop_
_entity.id
_entity.type
_entity.pdbx_description
1 polymer ?
#
loop_
_entity_poly.entity_id
_entity_poly.type
_entity_poly.pdbx_seq_one_letter_code
_entity_poly.pdbx_strand_id
1 'polypeptide(L)'
;MSILEVAGLTVRSGSGALVRDVSFSLQPGERLGLIGESGSGKSLTSLAVTGLLPDSLVSSGSVLLDGHQVVGARDADLRPLRGPVAQIVFQEPLTALDPLMRVGRQIAEPLRRHLGLRGAELRSAVTAALDEVSLSEPRFARAYPHELSGGQRQRVAIAIALAARPQLLIADEPTTALDVTVQDAVLTLLERLVAERGMALLFISHDLAVVSRMVDRIVVLRDGLVVEEGAVADVLRRPAEPYTRMLVDSARALDAFLDAKEADA
;
A
#
# COMPACT_ATOMS: atom_id res chain seq x y z
N MET A 1 15.44 12.66 8.93
CA MET A 1 15.60 12.28 7.50
C MET A 1 14.33 11.57 7.07
N SER A 2 13.78 11.93 5.92
CA SER A 2 12.59 11.28 5.38
C SER A 2 12.89 9.82 5.05
N ILE A 3 11.93 8.92 5.28
CA ILE A 3 12.03 7.52 4.81
C ILE A 3 11.83 7.44 3.29
N LEU A 4 11.01 8.34 2.75
CA LEU A 4 10.78 8.49 1.34
C LEU A 4 10.78 9.98 0.96
N GLU A 5 11.51 10.33 -0.09
CA GLU A 5 11.50 11.66 -0.69
C GLU A 5 11.35 11.53 -2.19
N VAL A 6 10.31 12.14 -2.73
CA VAL A 6 9.99 12.16 -4.16
C VAL A 6 10.05 13.62 -4.62
N ALA A 7 10.89 13.90 -5.60
CA ALA A 7 11.10 15.26 -6.13
C ALA A 7 11.06 15.22 -7.67
N GLY A 8 10.05 15.87 -8.25
CA GLY A 8 9.89 16.01 -9.69
C GLY A 8 9.72 14.69 -10.43
N LEU A 9 9.13 13.66 -9.77
CA LEU A 9 8.94 12.36 -10.40
C LEU A 9 8.04 12.48 -11.62
N THR A 10 8.59 12.05 -12.75
CA THR A 10 7.85 11.95 -14.01
C THR A 10 7.99 10.53 -14.56
N VAL A 11 6.86 9.88 -14.87
CA VAL A 11 6.82 8.56 -15.51
C VAL A 11 6.21 8.70 -16.90
N ARG A 12 6.90 8.19 -17.91
CA ARG A 12 6.53 8.29 -19.32
C ARG A 12 6.37 6.92 -19.96
N SER A 13 5.39 6.82 -20.84
CA SER A 13 5.30 5.77 -21.85
C SER A 13 5.63 6.35 -23.24
N GLY A 14 5.68 5.50 -24.27
CA GLY A 14 5.81 5.96 -25.65
C GLY A 14 4.70 6.92 -26.10
N SER A 15 3.54 6.91 -25.45
CA SER A 15 2.37 7.74 -25.75
C SER A 15 2.30 9.05 -24.95
N GLY A 16 3.15 9.26 -23.96
CA GLY A 16 3.16 10.48 -23.17
C GLY A 16 3.53 10.30 -21.69
N ALA A 17 3.44 11.38 -20.93
CA ALA A 17 3.67 11.36 -19.49
C ALA A 17 2.41 10.92 -18.75
N LEU A 18 2.55 9.88 -17.93
CA LEU A 18 1.52 9.29 -17.11
C LEU A 18 1.55 9.82 -15.66
N VAL A 19 2.75 10.19 -15.18
CA VAL A 19 2.99 10.92 -13.93
C VAL A 19 3.87 12.11 -14.30
N ARG A 20 3.59 13.29 -13.72
CA ARG A 20 4.20 14.55 -14.14
C ARG A 20 4.61 15.38 -12.93
N ASP A 21 5.90 15.56 -12.75
CA ASP A 21 6.47 16.46 -11.72
C ASP A 21 5.91 16.25 -10.32
N VAL A 22 5.67 15.00 -9.94
CA VAL A 22 5.11 14.65 -8.62
C VAL A 22 6.19 14.76 -7.57
N SER A 23 5.88 15.53 -6.51
CA SER A 23 6.78 15.75 -5.37
C SER A 23 6.03 15.59 -4.06
N PHE A 24 6.57 14.83 -3.13
CA PHE A 24 6.10 14.68 -1.75
C PHE A 24 7.19 14.01 -0.90
N SER A 25 7.04 14.07 0.41
CA SER A 25 7.93 13.34 1.33
C SER A 25 7.14 12.61 2.39
N LEU A 26 7.74 11.58 2.97
CA LEU A 26 7.17 10.79 4.05
C LEU A 26 8.23 10.60 5.14
N GLN A 27 7.89 10.98 6.37
CA GLN A 27 8.77 10.81 7.52
C GLN A 27 8.62 9.40 8.12
N PRO A 28 9.61 8.90 8.87
CA PRO A 28 9.44 7.66 9.63
C PRO A 28 8.21 7.73 10.55
N GLY A 29 7.36 6.70 10.52
CA GLY A 29 6.12 6.63 11.30
C GLY A 29 4.96 7.51 10.81
N GLU A 30 5.17 8.35 9.79
CA GLU A 30 4.12 9.17 9.18
C GLU A 30 3.20 8.31 8.30
N ARG A 31 1.92 8.71 8.22
CA ARG A 31 0.91 8.06 7.37
C ARG A 31 0.42 9.05 6.32
N LEU A 32 0.74 8.78 5.06
CA LEU A 32 0.40 9.61 3.89
C LEU A 32 -0.56 8.87 2.98
N GLY A 33 -1.65 9.52 2.60
CA GLY A 33 -2.60 9.06 1.58
C GLY A 33 -2.26 9.61 0.20
N LEU A 34 -2.29 8.77 -0.82
CA LEU A 34 -2.22 9.17 -2.21
C LEU A 34 -3.58 8.89 -2.86
N ILE A 35 -4.36 9.93 -3.15
CA ILE A 35 -5.74 9.83 -3.61
C ILE A 35 -5.93 10.38 -5.02
N GLY A 36 -7.01 9.98 -5.66
CA GLY A 36 -7.41 10.41 -7.02
C GLY A 36 -8.17 9.31 -7.74
N GLU A 37 -8.77 9.63 -8.87
CA GLU A 37 -9.51 8.66 -9.71
C GLU A 37 -8.61 7.56 -10.27
N SER A 38 -9.25 6.52 -10.83
CA SER A 38 -8.54 5.49 -11.59
C SER A 38 -7.79 6.13 -12.77
N GLY A 39 -6.53 5.72 -12.97
CA GLY A 39 -5.69 6.31 -14.03
C GLY A 39 -4.98 7.62 -13.63
N SER A 40 -5.17 8.19 -12.44
CA SER A 40 -4.48 9.41 -12.02
C SER A 40 -2.97 9.27 -11.76
N GLY A 41 -2.41 8.06 -11.84
CA GLY A 41 -0.97 7.80 -11.69
C GLY A 41 -0.54 7.25 -10.32
N LYS A 42 -1.46 6.98 -9.38
CA LYS A 42 -1.16 6.49 -8.02
C LYS A 42 -0.32 5.22 -7.99
N SER A 43 -0.80 4.15 -8.62
CA SER A 43 -0.08 2.86 -8.66
C SER A 43 1.23 2.94 -9.44
N LEU A 44 1.32 3.79 -10.47
CA LEU A 44 2.59 4.04 -11.15
C LEU A 44 3.59 4.76 -10.24
N THR A 45 3.11 5.67 -9.40
CA THR A 45 3.93 6.34 -8.40
C THR A 45 4.45 5.34 -7.38
N SER A 46 3.61 4.41 -6.88
CA SER A 46 4.05 3.37 -5.92
C SER A 46 5.10 2.42 -6.51
N LEU A 47 4.93 2.03 -7.77
CA LEU A 47 5.91 1.22 -8.49
C LEU A 47 7.22 1.99 -8.75
N ALA A 48 7.14 3.27 -9.10
CA ALA A 48 8.32 4.11 -9.31
C ALA A 48 9.15 4.27 -8.02
N VAL A 49 8.48 4.46 -6.89
CA VAL A 49 9.11 4.61 -5.57
C VAL A 49 9.92 3.39 -5.15
N THR A 50 9.50 2.20 -5.57
CA THR A 50 10.18 0.93 -5.25
C THR A 50 11.07 0.40 -6.38
N GLY A 51 11.13 1.14 -7.51
CA GLY A 51 11.88 0.73 -8.70
C GLY A 51 11.33 -0.53 -9.36
N LEU A 52 9.99 -0.68 -9.34
CA LEU A 52 9.27 -1.84 -9.92
C LEU A 52 8.47 -1.46 -11.18
N LEU A 53 8.78 -0.31 -11.78
CA LEU A 53 8.15 0.07 -13.05
C LEU A 53 8.46 -0.97 -14.14
N PRO A 54 7.48 -1.31 -14.99
CA PRO A 54 7.73 -2.12 -16.19
C PRO A 54 8.79 -1.47 -17.09
N ASP A 55 9.57 -2.28 -17.81
CA ASP A 55 10.64 -1.85 -18.73
C ASP A 55 10.14 -0.93 -19.87
N SER A 56 8.84 -0.97 -20.18
CA SER A 56 8.20 -0.11 -21.17
C SER A 56 7.99 1.32 -20.69
N LEU A 57 8.23 1.60 -19.41
CA LEU A 57 8.07 2.92 -18.79
C LEU A 57 9.43 3.48 -18.36
N VAL A 58 9.60 4.79 -18.57
CA VAL A 58 10.82 5.50 -18.19
C VAL A 58 10.46 6.51 -17.10
N SER A 59 11.21 6.48 -15.98
CA SER A 59 11.12 7.48 -14.92
C SER A 59 12.25 8.48 -14.96
N SER A 60 11.96 9.71 -14.53
CA SER A 60 12.93 10.79 -14.33
C SER A 60 12.56 11.58 -13.06
N GLY A 61 13.44 12.48 -12.62
CA GLY A 61 13.34 13.16 -11.34
C GLY A 61 14.17 12.45 -10.28
N SER A 62 13.84 12.63 -9.01
CA SER A 62 14.55 12.01 -7.88
C SER A 62 13.55 11.27 -6.98
N VAL A 63 13.90 10.06 -6.60
CA VAL A 63 13.21 9.27 -5.57
C VAL A 63 14.28 8.72 -4.63
N LEU A 64 14.30 9.22 -3.40
CA LEU A 64 15.18 8.73 -2.35
C LEU A 64 14.36 7.84 -1.40
N LEU A 65 14.76 6.57 -1.28
CA LEU A 65 14.21 5.61 -0.35
C LEU A 65 15.27 5.28 0.70
N ASP A 66 15.05 5.72 1.94
CA ASP A 66 16.05 5.67 3.02
C ASP A 66 17.42 6.24 2.58
N GLY A 67 17.38 7.39 1.90
CA GLY A 67 18.55 8.07 1.36
C GLY A 67 19.17 7.47 0.09
N HIS A 68 18.63 6.36 -0.43
CA HIS A 68 19.13 5.70 -1.64
C HIS A 68 18.32 6.12 -2.87
N GLN A 69 19.01 6.57 -3.92
CA GLN A 69 18.37 6.95 -5.18
C GLN A 69 17.80 5.72 -5.89
N VAL A 70 16.50 5.78 -6.23
CA VAL A 70 15.76 4.70 -6.90
C VAL A 70 15.71 4.91 -8.41
N VAL A 71 15.42 6.14 -8.87
CA VAL A 71 15.33 6.47 -10.29
C VAL A 71 16.69 6.27 -10.96
N GLY A 72 16.75 5.43 -11.99
CA GLY A 72 17.98 5.10 -12.71
C GLY A 72 18.92 4.12 -12.00
N ALA A 73 18.58 3.66 -10.80
CA ALA A 73 19.38 2.66 -10.10
C ALA A 73 19.24 1.26 -10.74
N ARG A 74 20.27 0.45 -10.62
CA ARG A 74 20.23 -0.94 -11.09
C ARG A 74 19.38 -1.78 -10.12
N ASP A 75 18.65 -2.76 -10.63
CA ASP A 75 17.84 -3.65 -9.82
C ASP A 75 18.63 -4.32 -8.66
N ALA A 76 19.88 -4.68 -8.91
CA ALA A 76 20.75 -5.26 -7.90
C ALA A 76 20.99 -4.34 -6.68
N ASP A 77 21.01 -3.03 -6.89
CA ASP A 77 21.24 -2.02 -5.86
C ASP A 77 19.94 -1.76 -5.05
N LEU A 78 18.77 -2.00 -5.65
CA LEU A 78 17.45 -1.84 -5.01
C LEU A 78 16.96 -3.08 -4.25
N ARG A 79 17.45 -4.28 -4.59
CA ARG A 79 17.04 -5.52 -3.92
C ARG A 79 17.23 -5.52 -2.40
N PRO A 80 18.30 -4.94 -1.82
CA PRO A 80 18.46 -4.85 -0.38
C PRO A 80 17.44 -3.95 0.31
N LEU A 81 16.87 -2.97 -0.40
CA LEU A 81 15.87 -2.03 0.12
C LEU A 81 14.47 -2.65 0.11
N ARG A 82 14.17 -3.49 -0.89
CA ARG A 82 12.88 -4.17 -1.01
C ARG A 82 12.78 -5.29 0.01
N GLY A 83 11.91 -5.08 0.97
CA GLY A 83 11.71 -5.92 2.14
C GLY A 83 11.99 -5.14 3.43
N PRO A 84 13.25 -4.90 3.82
CA PRO A 84 13.58 -4.24 5.09
C PRO A 84 13.27 -2.74 5.12
N VAL A 85 13.43 -2.03 3.99
CA VAL A 85 13.14 -0.60 3.94
C VAL A 85 11.71 -0.37 3.50
N ALA A 86 11.32 -0.86 2.32
CA ALA A 86 9.97 -0.70 1.81
C ALA A 86 9.38 -2.00 1.29
N GLN A 87 8.07 -2.16 1.49
CA GLN A 87 7.30 -3.29 0.99
C GLN A 87 5.95 -2.83 0.45
N ILE A 88 5.46 -3.49 -0.60
CA ILE A 88 4.17 -3.21 -1.21
C ILE A 88 3.17 -4.32 -0.89
N VAL A 89 1.95 -3.92 -0.53
CA VAL A 89 0.75 -4.76 -0.60
C VAL A 89 -0.04 -4.31 -1.81
N PHE A 90 -0.20 -5.20 -2.79
CA PHE A 90 -0.89 -4.90 -4.06
C PHE A 90 -2.40 -5.04 -3.93
N GLN A 91 -3.11 -4.40 -4.84
CA GLN A 91 -4.58 -4.37 -4.96
C GLN A 91 -5.20 -5.77 -5.04
N GLU A 92 -4.61 -6.67 -5.83
CA GLU A 92 -5.13 -8.03 -6.02
C GLU A 92 -4.23 -9.06 -5.32
N PRO A 93 -4.65 -9.64 -4.18
CA PRO A 93 -3.84 -10.63 -3.47
C PRO A 93 -3.59 -11.90 -4.30
N LEU A 94 -4.44 -12.21 -5.29
CA LEU A 94 -4.24 -13.35 -6.18
C LEU A 94 -3.05 -13.18 -7.11
N THR A 95 -2.71 -11.96 -7.50
CA THR A 95 -1.53 -11.69 -8.33
C THR A 95 -0.24 -11.69 -7.52
N ALA A 96 -0.34 -11.45 -6.20
CA ALA A 96 0.79 -11.42 -5.28
C ALA A 96 1.14 -12.80 -4.70
N LEU A 97 0.18 -13.74 -4.70
CA LEU A 97 0.36 -15.09 -4.14
C LEU A 97 0.60 -16.12 -5.26
N ASP A 98 1.66 -16.92 -5.13
CA ASP A 98 1.89 -18.08 -6.01
C ASP A 98 0.81 -19.14 -5.77
N PRO A 99 -0.08 -19.43 -6.75
CA PRO A 99 -1.18 -20.35 -6.56
C PRO A 99 -0.73 -21.82 -6.36
N LEU A 100 0.50 -22.15 -6.75
CA LEU A 100 1.09 -23.50 -6.65
C LEU A 100 1.94 -23.69 -5.38
N MET A 101 2.10 -22.64 -4.58
CA MET A 101 2.90 -22.67 -3.36
C MET A 101 2.03 -22.52 -2.11
N ARG A 102 2.28 -23.36 -1.10
CA ARG A 102 1.60 -23.25 0.21
C ARG A 102 1.92 -21.94 0.90
N VAL A 103 0.93 -21.35 1.56
CA VAL A 103 1.01 -20.07 2.29
C VAL A 103 2.22 -20.00 3.22
N GLY A 104 2.43 -21.01 4.05
CA GLY A 104 3.57 -21.01 4.98
C GLY A 104 4.93 -20.98 4.29
N ARG A 105 5.06 -21.52 3.07
CA ARG A 105 6.30 -21.41 2.29
C ARG A 105 6.49 -20.01 1.72
N GLN A 106 5.41 -19.35 1.31
CA GLN A 106 5.46 -17.97 0.81
C GLN A 106 5.85 -16.99 1.92
N ILE A 107 5.29 -17.13 3.13
CA ILE A 107 5.68 -16.34 4.31
C ILE A 107 7.12 -16.65 4.74
N ALA A 108 7.56 -17.90 4.62
CA ALA A 108 8.93 -18.30 4.99
C ALA A 108 9.99 -17.65 4.08
N GLU A 109 9.67 -17.30 2.84
CA GLU A 109 10.64 -16.76 1.88
C GLU A 109 11.25 -15.42 2.34
N PRO A 110 10.46 -14.36 2.65
CA PRO A 110 11.02 -13.11 3.16
C PRO A 110 11.70 -13.28 4.53
N LEU A 111 11.16 -14.12 5.42
CA LEU A 111 11.79 -14.40 6.72
C LEU A 111 13.19 -15.03 6.57
N ARG A 112 13.33 -15.97 5.64
CA ARG A 112 14.61 -16.60 5.34
C ARG A 112 15.58 -15.65 4.67
N ARG A 113 15.08 -14.87 3.70
CA ARG A 113 15.90 -13.99 2.85
C ARG A 113 16.43 -12.79 3.63
N HIS A 114 15.59 -12.13 4.42
CA HIS A 114 15.92 -10.86 5.06
C HIS A 114 16.33 -11.01 6.52
N LEU A 115 15.82 -12.03 7.24
CA LEU A 115 16.16 -12.26 8.63
C LEU A 115 17.09 -13.48 8.85
N GLY A 116 17.41 -14.22 7.77
CA GLY A 116 18.32 -15.36 7.85
C GLY A 116 17.78 -16.58 8.60
N LEU A 117 16.48 -16.58 8.96
CA LEU A 117 15.88 -17.62 9.79
C LEU A 117 15.86 -18.98 9.10
N ARG A 118 16.06 -20.05 9.90
CA ARG A 118 16.10 -21.43 9.39
C ARG A 118 15.51 -22.42 10.41
N GLY A 119 15.20 -23.62 9.94
CA GLY A 119 14.80 -24.74 10.80
C GLY A 119 13.60 -24.46 11.70
N ALA A 120 13.73 -24.67 13.00
CA ALA A 120 12.65 -24.47 13.97
C ALA A 120 12.28 -23.00 14.15
N GLU A 121 13.26 -22.09 14.15
CA GLU A 121 13.03 -20.64 14.25
C GLU A 121 12.19 -20.11 13.09
N LEU A 122 12.49 -20.55 11.85
CA LEU A 122 11.71 -20.17 10.68
C LEU A 122 10.26 -20.65 10.80
N ARG A 123 10.04 -21.89 11.26
CA ARG A 123 8.67 -22.42 11.45
C ARG A 123 7.91 -21.62 12.51
N SER A 124 8.53 -21.30 13.63
CA SER A 124 7.95 -20.48 14.69
C SER A 124 7.61 -19.07 14.17
N ALA A 125 8.51 -18.45 13.40
CA ALA A 125 8.28 -17.13 12.82
C ALA A 125 7.14 -17.12 11.78
N VAL A 126 6.98 -18.20 10.99
CA VAL A 126 5.82 -18.34 10.07
C VAL A 126 4.52 -18.43 10.85
N THR A 127 4.48 -19.20 11.95
CA THR A 127 3.30 -19.28 12.81
C THR A 127 2.99 -17.90 13.39
N ALA A 128 3.97 -17.21 13.96
CA ALA A 128 3.79 -15.87 14.52
C ALA A 128 3.27 -14.86 13.48
N ALA A 129 3.79 -14.89 12.26
CA ALA A 129 3.33 -14.02 11.17
C ALA A 129 1.87 -14.29 10.77
N LEU A 130 1.42 -15.54 10.83
CA LEU A 130 0.01 -15.89 10.62
C LEU A 130 -0.87 -15.46 11.79
N ASP A 131 -0.38 -15.60 13.03
CA ASP A 131 -1.10 -15.17 14.23
C ASP A 131 -1.32 -13.66 14.23
N GLU A 132 -0.32 -12.87 13.83
CA GLU A 132 -0.42 -11.41 13.73
C GLU A 132 -1.57 -10.95 12.81
N VAL A 133 -1.84 -11.71 11.75
CA VAL A 133 -2.94 -11.42 10.81
C VAL A 133 -4.23 -12.19 11.12
N SER A 134 -4.34 -12.74 12.34
CA SER A 134 -5.51 -13.50 12.80
C SER A 134 -5.82 -14.76 11.97
N LEU A 135 -4.77 -15.47 11.55
CA LEU A 135 -4.83 -16.77 10.87
C LEU A 135 -4.11 -17.85 11.69
N SER A 136 -4.44 -17.98 12.99
CA SER A 136 -3.71 -18.78 13.96
C SER A 136 -3.84 -20.30 13.80
N GLU A 137 -4.84 -20.77 13.02
CA GLU A 137 -5.02 -22.21 12.86
C GLU A 137 -3.90 -22.83 12.00
N PRO A 138 -3.30 -23.97 12.42
CA PRO A 138 -2.18 -24.61 11.71
C PRO A 138 -2.50 -24.99 10.25
N ARG A 139 -3.79 -25.12 9.89
CA ARG A 139 -4.21 -25.41 8.52
C ARG A 139 -3.81 -24.32 7.53
N PHE A 140 -3.80 -23.04 7.96
CA PHE A 140 -3.47 -21.92 7.07
C PHE A 140 -2.05 -22.00 6.53
N ALA A 141 -1.07 -22.39 7.34
CA ALA A 141 0.30 -22.57 6.86
C ALA A 141 0.43 -23.66 5.77
N ARG A 142 -0.49 -24.65 5.76
CA ARG A 142 -0.50 -25.77 4.82
C ARG A 142 -1.40 -25.53 3.62
N ALA A 143 -2.30 -24.57 3.70
CA ALA A 143 -3.26 -24.23 2.65
C ALA A 143 -2.55 -23.64 1.41
N TYR A 144 -3.18 -23.82 0.27
CA TYR A 144 -2.88 -23.11 -0.96
C TYR A 144 -3.75 -21.84 -1.07
N PRO A 145 -3.34 -20.82 -1.83
CA PRO A 145 -4.14 -19.59 -1.96
C PRO A 145 -5.59 -19.81 -2.41
N HIS A 146 -5.85 -20.78 -3.28
CA HIS A 146 -7.19 -21.07 -3.78
C HIS A 146 -8.13 -21.68 -2.72
N GLU A 147 -7.59 -22.20 -1.62
CA GLU A 147 -8.36 -22.76 -0.49
C GLU A 147 -8.79 -21.67 0.52
N LEU A 148 -8.38 -20.43 0.32
CA LEU A 148 -8.64 -19.29 1.20
C LEU A 148 -9.73 -18.38 0.64
N SER A 149 -10.50 -17.71 1.53
CA SER A 149 -11.37 -16.60 1.14
C SER A 149 -10.57 -15.37 0.69
N GLY A 150 -11.23 -14.39 0.04
CA GLY A 150 -10.59 -13.14 -0.41
C GLY A 150 -9.89 -12.40 0.75
N GLY A 151 -10.58 -12.20 1.86
CA GLY A 151 -10.00 -11.56 3.05
C GLY A 151 -8.87 -12.35 3.71
N GLN A 152 -8.92 -13.69 3.68
CA GLN A 152 -7.82 -14.52 4.16
C GLN A 152 -6.59 -14.40 3.27
N ARG A 153 -6.77 -14.36 1.94
CA ARG A 153 -5.68 -14.12 0.98
C ARG A 153 -5.04 -12.75 1.21
N GLN A 154 -5.85 -11.72 1.45
CA GLN A 154 -5.36 -10.38 1.74
C GLN A 154 -4.53 -10.35 3.03
N ARG A 155 -5.01 -11.01 4.10
CA ARG A 155 -4.27 -11.14 5.35
C ARG A 155 -2.94 -11.88 5.16
N VAL A 156 -2.90 -12.91 4.31
CA VAL A 156 -1.66 -13.61 3.95
C VAL A 156 -0.71 -12.68 3.19
N ALA A 157 -1.20 -11.90 2.22
CA ALA A 157 -0.37 -10.92 1.51
C ALA A 157 0.23 -9.87 2.46
N ILE A 158 -0.56 -9.40 3.43
CA ILE A 158 -0.08 -8.51 4.50
C ILE A 158 0.99 -9.22 5.36
N ALA A 159 0.78 -10.49 5.76
CA ALA A 159 1.75 -11.24 6.53
C ALA A 159 3.09 -11.40 5.79
N ILE A 160 3.05 -11.67 4.48
CA ILE A 160 4.25 -11.75 3.63
C ILE A 160 4.96 -10.40 3.57
N ALA A 161 4.23 -9.32 3.35
CA ALA A 161 4.79 -7.97 3.29
C ALA A 161 5.47 -7.58 4.62
N LEU A 162 4.83 -7.90 5.75
CA LEU A 162 5.34 -7.56 7.07
C LEU A 162 6.44 -8.48 7.59
N ALA A 163 6.63 -9.65 6.99
CA ALA A 163 7.62 -10.64 7.42
C ALA A 163 9.07 -10.12 7.39
N ALA A 164 9.40 -9.24 6.45
CA ALA A 164 10.70 -8.59 6.35
C ALA A 164 10.90 -7.43 7.35
N ARG A 165 9.88 -7.08 8.16
CA ARG A 165 9.86 -5.95 9.10
C ARG A 165 10.18 -4.61 8.42
N PRO A 166 9.42 -4.20 7.40
CA PRO A 166 9.67 -2.97 6.65
C PRO A 166 9.55 -1.73 7.53
N GLN A 167 10.30 -0.68 7.17
CA GLN A 167 10.17 0.65 7.76
C GLN A 167 9.02 1.44 7.11
N LEU A 168 8.77 1.18 5.81
CA LEU A 168 7.70 1.77 5.00
C LEU A 168 6.81 0.67 4.42
N LEU A 169 5.53 0.75 4.69
CA LEU A 169 4.53 -0.07 4.01
C LEU A 169 3.82 0.78 2.96
N ILE A 170 3.76 0.30 1.73
CA ILE A 170 2.98 0.87 0.65
C ILE A 170 1.77 -0.04 0.45
N ALA A 171 0.57 0.47 0.69
CA ALA A 171 -0.67 -0.26 0.52
C ALA A 171 -1.41 0.31 -0.70
N ASP A 172 -1.34 -0.39 -1.83
CA ASP A 172 -1.95 0.04 -3.09
C ASP A 172 -3.32 -0.61 -3.24
N GLU A 173 -4.38 0.14 -2.92
CA GLU A 173 -5.79 -0.29 -2.92
C GLU A 173 -6.02 -1.64 -2.22
N PRO A 174 -5.59 -1.82 -0.97
CA PRO A 174 -5.47 -3.14 -0.35
C PRO A 174 -6.82 -3.83 -0.06
N THR A 175 -7.95 -3.18 -0.29
CA THR A 175 -9.27 -3.71 0.05
C THR A 175 -10.31 -3.61 -1.07
N THR A 176 -9.97 -3.10 -2.24
CA THR A 176 -10.91 -2.81 -3.34
C THR A 176 -11.70 -4.03 -3.84
N ALA A 177 -11.17 -5.25 -3.69
CA ALA A 177 -11.82 -6.49 -4.13
C ALA A 177 -12.57 -7.23 -3.00
N LEU A 178 -12.81 -6.58 -1.86
CA LEU A 178 -13.42 -7.19 -0.67
C LEU A 178 -14.81 -6.61 -0.41
N ASP A 179 -15.68 -7.41 0.19
CA ASP A 179 -16.94 -6.90 0.73
C ASP A 179 -16.69 -5.98 1.95
N VAL A 180 -17.68 -5.12 2.25
CA VAL A 180 -17.53 -4.04 3.26
C VAL A 180 -17.11 -4.57 4.63
N THR A 181 -17.68 -5.70 5.09
CA THR A 181 -17.36 -6.26 6.40
C THR A 181 -15.93 -6.80 6.45
N VAL A 182 -15.49 -7.48 5.39
CA VAL A 182 -14.13 -8.01 5.29
C VAL A 182 -13.13 -6.87 5.09
N GLN A 183 -13.48 -5.84 4.32
CA GLN A 183 -12.70 -4.63 4.15
C GLN A 183 -12.41 -3.96 5.50
N ASP A 184 -13.44 -3.70 6.32
CA ASP A 184 -13.26 -3.08 7.64
C ASP A 184 -12.32 -3.92 8.54
N ALA A 185 -12.50 -5.24 8.58
CA ALA A 185 -11.63 -6.12 9.35
C ALA A 185 -10.16 -6.12 8.88
N VAL A 186 -9.91 -5.97 7.57
CA VAL A 186 -8.56 -5.87 7.01
C VAL A 186 -7.94 -4.50 7.28
N LEU A 187 -8.72 -3.41 7.17
CA LEU A 187 -8.25 -2.05 7.48
C LEU A 187 -7.92 -1.91 8.97
N THR A 188 -8.78 -2.41 9.86
CA THR A 188 -8.52 -2.43 11.32
C THR A 188 -7.23 -3.19 11.66
N LEU A 189 -7.03 -4.34 11.01
CA LEU A 189 -5.79 -5.11 11.17
C LEU A 189 -4.57 -4.31 10.71
N LEU A 190 -4.64 -3.69 9.53
CA LEU A 190 -3.54 -2.93 8.95
C LEU A 190 -3.19 -1.71 9.81
N GLU A 191 -4.21 -0.96 10.25
CA GLU A 191 -4.06 0.20 11.15
C GLU A 191 -3.34 -0.18 12.44
N ARG A 192 -3.77 -1.27 13.10
CA ARG A 192 -3.14 -1.80 14.30
C ARG A 192 -1.67 -2.16 14.05
N LEU A 193 -1.36 -2.93 12.99
CA LEU A 193 0.00 -3.39 12.71
C LEU A 193 0.94 -2.24 12.34
N VAL A 194 0.46 -1.23 11.60
CA VAL A 194 1.24 -0.02 11.29
C VAL A 194 1.57 0.75 12.57
N ALA A 195 0.58 0.94 13.47
CA ALA A 195 0.77 1.65 14.72
C ALA A 195 1.70 0.89 15.69
N GLU A 196 1.47 -0.41 15.91
CA GLU A 196 2.27 -1.24 16.82
C GLU A 196 3.75 -1.31 16.42
N ARG A 197 4.04 -1.27 15.12
CA ARG A 197 5.41 -1.36 14.58
C ARG A 197 6.06 0.00 14.33
N GLY A 198 5.30 1.10 14.46
CA GLY A 198 5.78 2.45 14.16
C GLY A 198 6.23 2.63 12.72
N MET A 199 5.61 1.90 11.78
CA MET A 199 5.95 1.97 10.36
C MET A 199 5.42 3.25 9.73
N ALA A 200 6.16 3.78 8.76
CA ALA A 200 5.59 4.73 7.81
C ALA A 200 4.59 4.00 6.89
N LEU A 201 3.53 4.70 6.48
CA LEU A 201 2.50 4.17 5.59
C LEU A 201 2.28 5.10 4.41
N LEU A 202 2.45 4.61 3.19
CA LEU A 202 1.90 5.23 1.98
C LEU A 202 0.65 4.44 1.58
N PHE A 203 -0.51 5.04 1.82
CA PHE A 203 -1.81 4.41 1.58
C PHE A 203 -2.44 4.96 0.30
N ILE A 204 -2.69 4.11 -0.66
CA ILE A 204 -3.26 4.48 -1.95
C ILE A 204 -4.69 3.97 -2.02
N SER A 205 -5.63 4.86 -2.26
CA SER A 205 -7.03 4.52 -2.48
C SER A 205 -7.75 5.62 -3.25
N HIS A 206 -8.88 5.27 -3.85
CA HIS A 206 -9.85 6.22 -4.39
C HIS A 206 -11.01 6.47 -3.40
N ASP A 207 -11.07 5.71 -2.31
CA ASP A 207 -12.10 5.84 -1.27
C ASP A 207 -11.63 6.81 -0.17
N LEU A 208 -12.25 7.99 -0.12
CA LEU A 208 -11.92 9.05 0.83
C LEU A 208 -12.27 8.69 2.27
N ALA A 209 -13.33 7.91 2.52
CA ALA A 209 -13.71 7.49 3.85
C ALA A 209 -12.64 6.56 4.43
N VAL A 210 -12.16 5.60 3.64
CA VAL A 210 -11.06 4.71 4.00
C VAL A 210 -9.77 5.49 4.25
N VAL A 211 -9.41 6.41 3.34
CA VAL A 211 -8.19 7.22 3.49
C VAL A 211 -8.24 8.09 4.74
N SER A 212 -9.37 8.74 5.02
CA SER A 212 -9.53 9.61 6.20
C SER A 212 -9.29 8.89 7.53
N ARG A 213 -9.55 7.60 7.57
CA ARG A 213 -9.29 6.73 8.71
C ARG A 213 -7.81 6.33 8.83
N MET A 214 -7.16 6.09 7.70
CA MET A 214 -5.86 5.40 7.66
C MET A 214 -4.67 6.36 7.76
N VAL A 215 -4.84 7.65 7.41
CA VAL A 215 -3.72 8.58 7.23
C VAL A 215 -3.93 9.94 7.89
N ASP A 216 -2.83 10.66 8.09
CA ASP A 216 -2.83 11.99 8.72
C ASP A 216 -2.75 13.11 7.69
N ARG A 217 -2.10 12.86 6.54
CA ARG A 217 -1.89 13.79 5.43
C ARG A 217 -2.21 13.13 4.09
N ILE A 218 -2.65 13.91 3.12
CA ILE A 218 -2.98 13.41 1.78
C ILE A 218 -2.33 14.24 0.68
N VAL A 219 -2.05 13.57 -0.42
CA VAL A 219 -1.66 14.13 -1.71
C VAL A 219 -2.72 13.71 -2.73
N VAL A 220 -3.34 14.69 -3.38
CA VAL A 220 -4.37 14.47 -4.39
C VAL A 220 -3.75 14.49 -5.77
N LEU A 221 -3.90 13.39 -6.51
CA LEU A 221 -3.44 13.26 -7.89
C LEU A 221 -4.60 13.36 -8.87
N ARG A 222 -4.39 14.17 -9.91
CA ARG A 222 -5.27 14.23 -11.08
C ARG A 222 -4.43 14.28 -12.37
N ASP A 223 -4.73 13.41 -13.33
CA ASP A 223 -4.05 13.37 -14.63
C ASP A 223 -2.52 13.33 -14.53
N GLY A 224 -2.00 12.64 -13.51
CA GLY A 224 -0.57 12.52 -13.23
C GLY A 224 0.07 13.70 -12.51
N LEU A 225 -0.67 14.71 -12.09
CA LEU A 225 -0.21 15.90 -11.38
C LEU A 225 -0.70 15.92 -9.94
N VAL A 226 0.11 16.45 -9.02
CA VAL A 226 -0.38 16.82 -7.68
C VAL A 226 -1.19 18.10 -7.82
N VAL A 227 -2.46 18.05 -7.39
CA VAL A 227 -3.36 19.21 -7.44
C VAL A 227 -3.59 19.81 -6.06
N GLU A 228 -3.53 19.00 -5.02
CA GLU A 228 -3.69 19.48 -3.64
C GLU A 228 -2.92 18.57 -2.67
N GLU A 229 -2.40 19.16 -1.58
CA GLU A 229 -1.72 18.44 -0.51
C GLU A 229 -2.03 19.11 0.82
N GLY A 230 -2.21 18.33 1.89
CA GLY A 230 -2.44 18.89 3.23
C GLY A 230 -2.82 17.84 4.26
N ALA A 231 -3.07 18.30 5.49
CA ALA A 231 -3.65 17.46 6.53
C ALA A 231 -5.02 16.95 6.07
N VAL A 232 -5.30 15.67 6.28
CA VAL A 232 -6.55 15.04 5.81
C VAL A 232 -7.78 15.79 6.29
N ALA A 233 -7.78 16.21 7.57
CA ALA A 233 -8.90 16.95 8.16
C ALA A 233 -9.16 18.31 7.48
N ASP A 234 -8.12 19.00 7.04
CA ASP A 234 -8.24 20.32 6.40
C ASP A 234 -8.72 20.19 4.97
N VAL A 235 -8.09 19.29 4.20
CA VAL A 235 -8.47 19.04 2.80
C VAL A 235 -9.90 18.52 2.68
N LEU A 236 -10.34 17.64 3.59
CA LEU A 236 -11.73 17.14 3.57
C LEU A 236 -12.76 18.19 4.02
N ARG A 237 -12.38 19.11 4.92
CA ARG A 237 -13.29 20.17 5.39
C ARG A 237 -13.38 21.35 4.44
N ARG A 238 -12.26 21.75 3.84
CA ARG A 238 -12.13 22.96 3.02
C ARG A 238 -11.22 22.71 1.82
N PRO A 239 -11.64 21.83 0.88
CA PRO A 239 -10.86 21.56 -0.32
C PRO A 239 -10.64 22.84 -1.12
N ALA A 240 -9.39 23.17 -1.42
CA ALA A 240 -9.01 24.35 -2.18
C ALA A 240 -9.26 24.13 -3.68
N GLU A 241 -8.91 22.96 -4.19
CA GLU A 241 -9.02 22.62 -5.60
C GLU A 241 -10.41 22.13 -5.98
N PRO A 242 -10.95 22.57 -7.14
CA PRO A 242 -12.28 22.16 -7.62
C PRO A 242 -12.41 20.63 -7.76
N TYR A 243 -11.37 19.96 -8.20
CA TYR A 243 -11.34 18.50 -8.33
C TYR A 243 -11.44 17.80 -6.98
N THR A 244 -10.67 18.24 -5.99
CA THR A 244 -10.74 17.71 -4.63
C THR A 244 -12.12 17.92 -4.02
N ARG A 245 -12.73 19.08 -4.27
CA ARG A 245 -14.10 19.38 -3.83
C ARG A 245 -15.10 18.40 -4.44
N MET A 246 -15.00 18.15 -5.73
CA MET A 246 -15.85 17.16 -6.42
C MET A 246 -15.71 15.76 -5.80
N LEU A 247 -14.47 15.31 -5.50
CA LEU A 247 -14.23 14.02 -4.85
C LEU A 247 -14.88 13.96 -3.45
N VAL A 248 -14.70 15.01 -2.65
CA VAL A 248 -15.26 15.11 -1.28
C VAL A 248 -16.79 15.13 -1.32
N ASP A 249 -17.39 15.91 -2.21
CA ASP A 249 -18.85 16.02 -2.34
C ASP A 249 -19.46 14.69 -2.83
N SER A 250 -18.77 13.98 -3.74
CA SER A 250 -19.21 12.66 -4.21
C SER A 250 -19.17 11.60 -3.09
N ALA A 251 -18.13 11.61 -2.26
CA ALA A 251 -18.01 10.70 -1.12
C ALA A 251 -19.11 10.96 -0.08
N ARG A 252 -19.35 12.23 0.27
CA ARG A 252 -20.42 12.63 1.21
C ARG A 252 -21.82 12.27 0.71
N ALA A 253 -22.06 12.41 -0.59
CA ALA A 253 -23.35 12.05 -1.18
C ALA A 253 -23.61 10.54 -1.11
N LEU A 254 -22.56 9.72 -1.27
CA LEU A 254 -22.65 8.27 -1.13
C LEU A 254 -22.93 7.84 0.32
N ASP A 255 -22.20 8.42 1.29
CA ASP A 255 -22.41 8.15 2.72
C ASP A 255 -23.85 8.50 3.13
N ALA A 256 -24.34 9.70 2.77
CA ALA A 256 -25.71 10.13 3.07
C ALA A 256 -26.78 9.22 2.44
N PHE A 257 -26.53 8.67 1.25
CA PHE A 257 -27.43 7.72 0.60
C PHE A 257 -27.47 6.36 1.32
N LEU A 258 -26.32 5.88 1.80
CA LEU A 258 -26.22 4.62 2.55
C LEU A 258 -26.92 4.73 3.91
N ASP A 259 -26.66 5.81 4.65
CA ASP A 259 -27.31 6.09 5.94
C ASP A 259 -28.85 6.16 5.80
N ALA A 260 -29.35 6.81 4.76
CA ALA A 260 -30.79 6.89 4.50
C ALA A 260 -31.41 5.51 4.21
N LYS A 261 -30.69 4.63 3.50
CA LYS A 261 -31.15 3.29 3.16
C LYS A 261 -31.16 2.35 4.36
N GLU A 262 -30.21 2.51 5.30
CA GLU A 262 -30.17 1.75 6.57
C GLU A 262 -31.27 2.19 7.53
N ALA A 263 -31.70 3.47 7.49
CA ALA A 263 -32.79 3.98 8.31
C ALA A 263 -34.19 3.51 7.84
N ASP A 264 -34.30 3.09 6.57
CA ASP A 264 -35.56 2.62 5.96
C ASP A 264 -35.69 1.08 5.96
N ALA A 265 -34.70 0.34 6.47
CA ALA A 265 -34.68 -1.13 6.51
C ALA A 265 -34.92 -1.69 7.91
#